data_c9043af7efe139e971adada1d0b38b30
#
_entry.id   c9043af7efe139e971adada1d0b38b30
#
_cell.length_a   1.000
_cell.length_b   1.000
_cell.length_c   1.000
_cell.angle_alpha   90.00
_cell.angle_beta   90.00
_cell.angle_gamma   90.00
#
_symmetry.space_group_name_H-M   'P 1'
#
loop_
_entity.id
_entity.type
_entity.pdbx_description
1 polymer ?
#
loop_
_entity_poly.entity_id
_entity_poly.type
_entity_poly.pdbx_seq_one_letter_code
_entity_poly.pdbx_strand_id
1 'polypeptide(L)'
;MGQSPTREYVEDTYRLALSGTPGTGKSTIASLLSSRGMSISKIEELAQQAGALEEVDATDGAHPVDMEILLQFIDENWQKKPSEVEIIDGHLSHNLPVNAVVILRCDPEIIRQRLNERGYPQPKVEANVEWELLGGAWNEKENDIPWVEFDTSKVGPEVIVANILSWISDGFKPTSPEDVIDWVG
;
A
#
# COMPACT_ATOMS: atom_id res chain seq x y z
N MET A 1 -45.96 -15.15 1.81
CA MET A 1 -45.26 -13.89 2.06
C MET A 1 -43.90 -14.23 2.69
N GLY A 2 -42.90 -14.38 1.86
CA GLY A 2 -41.52 -14.69 2.32
C GLY A 2 -40.77 -13.38 2.51
N GLN A 3 -40.38 -13.10 3.74
CA GLN A 3 -39.44 -12.05 4.02
C GLN A 3 -38.06 -12.50 3.55
N SER A 4 -37.46 -11.80 2.59
CA SER A 4 -36.06 -11.92 2.24
C SER A 4 -35.24 -11.55 3.46
N PRO A 5 -34.18 -12.34 3.80
CA PRO A 5 -33.27 -11.93 4.85
C PRO A 5 -32.53 -10.69 4.40
N THR A 6 -32.79 -9.56 5.06
CA THR A 6 -31.94 -8.38 5.02
C THR A 6 -30.54 -8.82 5.43
N ARG A 7 -29.59 -8.83 4.48
CA ARG A 7 -28.18 -8.90 4.80
C ARG A 7 -27.88 -7.69 5.69
N GLU A 8 -27.67 -7.91 6.97
CA GLU A 8 -26.95 -6.95 7.80
C GLU A 8 -25.55 -6.84 7.21
N TYR A 9 -25.34 -5.80 6.42
CA TYR A 9 -24.00 -5.32 6.13
C TYR A 9 -23.48 -4.77 7.45
N VAL A 10 -22.68 -5.57 8.16
CA VAL A 10 -21.80 -5.06 9.19
C VAL A 10 -20.84 -4.13 8.43
N GLU A 11 -21.08 -2.84 8.52
CA GLU A 11 -20.19 -1.79 8.03
C GLU A 11 -18.94 -1.78 8.93
N ASP A 12 -18.09 -2.78 8.79
CA ASP A 12 -16.76 -2.73 9.38
C ASP A 12 -15.92 -1.80 8.53
N THR A 13 -15.80 -0.57 9.02
CA THR A 13 -14.89 0.41 8.44
C THR A 13 -13.47 0.13 8.96
N TYR A 14 -12.48 0.20 8.07
CA TYR A 14 -11.09 -0.13 8.36
C TYR A 14 -10.15 0.69 7.49
N ARG A 15 -8.88 0.73 7.89
CA ARG A 15 -7.78 1.28 7.10
C ARG A 15 -6.98 0.16 6.47
N LEU A 16 -6.72 0.28 5.18
CA LEU A 16 -5.95 -0.66 4.38
C LEU A 16 -4.71 0.06 3.84
N ALA A 17 -3.52 -0.47 4.09
CA ALA A 17 -2.32 0.02 3.42
C ALA A 17 -2.22 -0.53 1.99
N LEU A 18 -1.95 0.35 1.04
CA LEU A 18 -1.53 -0.01 -0.32
C LEU A 18 -0.06 0.36 -0.47
N SER A 19 0.80 -0.62 -0.25
CA SER A 19 2.24 -0.45 -0.21
C SER A 19 2.95 -1.12 -1.39
N GLY A 20 4.25 -0.92 -1.48
CA GLY A 20 5.12 -1.49 -2.52
C GLY A 20 6.18 -0.49 -2.96
N THR A 21 7.23 -0.99 -3.55
CA THR A 21 8.35 -0.21 -4.07
C THR A 21 7.89 0.87 -5.05
N PRO A 22 8.53 2.05 -5.13
CA PRO A 22 8.32 2.99 -6.22
C PRO A 22 8.43 2.30 -7.58
N GLY A 23 7.47 2.55 -8.49
CA GLY A 23 7.44 1.90 -9.80
C GLY A 23 6.56 0.65 -9.91
N THR A 24 6.03 0.11 -8.80
CA THR A 24 5.15 -1.08 -8.80
C THR A 24 3.72 -0.81 -9.32
N GLY A 25 3.33 0.45 -9.54
CA GLY A 25 2.00 0.77 -10.07
C GLY A 25 0.95 1.15 -9.02
N LYS A 26 1.33 1.49 -7.79
CA LYS A 26 0.41 1.91 -6.71
C LYS A 26 -0.60 2.95 -7.14
N SER A 27 -0.16 4.03 -7.79
CA SER A 27 -1.05 5.13 -8.21
C SER A 27 -2.13 4.67 -9.20
N THR A 28 -1.82 3.70 -10.06
CA THR A 28 -2.80 3.12 -10.98
C THR A 28 -3.86 2.32 -10.22
N ILE A 29 -3.42 1.47 -9.29
CA ILE A 29 -4.32 0.66 -8.45
C ILE A 29 -5.17 1.57 -7.54
N ALA A 30 -4.55 2.57 -6.90
CA ALA A 30 -5.26 3.55 -6.06
C ALA A 30 -6.34 4.31 -6.87
N SER A 31 -6.03 4.75 -8.08
CA SER A 31 -7.00 5.42 -8.97
C SER A 31 -8.18 4.51 -9.33
N LEU A 32 -7.91 3.24 -9.63
CA LEU A 32 -8.96 2.27 -9.94
C LEU A 32 -9.83 1.95 -8.70
N LEU A 33 -9.23 1.79 -7.53
CA LEU A 33 -9.96 1.60 -6.27
C LEU A 33 -10.83 2.82 -5.95
N SER A 34 -10.31 4.03 -6.16
CA SER A 34 -11.08 5.27 -6.00
C SER A 34 -12.28 5.31 -6.94
N SER A 35 -12.12 4.88 -8.20
CA SER A 35 -13.23 4.80 -9.17
C SER A 35 -14.31 3.78 -8.77
N ARG A 36 -13.99 2.86 -7.87
CA ARG A 36 -14.92 1.88 -7.28
C ARG A 36 -15.52 2.35 -5.94
N GLY A 37 -15.31 3.62 -5.58
CA GLY A 37 -15.90 4.25 -4.38
C GLY A 37 -15.07 4.10 -3.10
N MET A 38 -13.80 3.67 -3.19
CA MET A 38 -12.90 3.63 -2.04
C MET A 38 -12.32 5.02 -1.76
N SER A 39 -12.22 5.39 -0.49
CA SER A 39 -11.51 6.59 -0.05
C SER A 39 -10.01 6.35 -0.10
N ILE A 40 -9.27 7.27 -0.69
CA ILE A 40 -7.80 7.17 -0.82
C ILE A 40 -7.16 8.35 -0.11
N SER A 41 -6.28 8.07 0.82
CA SER A 41 -5.40 9.04 1.47
C SER A 41 -3.94 8.73 1.13
N LYS A 42 -3.13 9.74 0.86
CA LYS A 42 -1.70 9.52 0.60
C LYS A 42 -0.88 9.73 1.86
N ILE A 43 0.11 8.87 2.04
CA ILE A 43 1.01 8.99 3.19
C ILE A 43 1.72 10.34 3.24
N GLU A 44 2.06 10.92 2.08
CA GLU A 44 2.68 12.24 2.00
C GLU A 44 1.74 13.35 2.50
N GLU A 45 0.44 13.24 2.25
CA GLU A 45 -0.56 14.19 2.74
C GLU A 45 -0.72 14.08 4.26
N LEU A 46 -0.70 12.87 4.80
CA LEU A 46 -0.70 12.63 6.25
C LEU A 46 0.58 13.17 6.89
N ALA A 47 1.74 12.92 6.28
CA ALA A 47 3.02 13.43 6.75
C ALA A 47 3.07 14.98 6.73
N GLN A 48 2.49 15.60 5.72
CA GLN A 48 2.38 17.05 5.66
C GLN A 48 1.50 17.60 6.80
N GLN A 49 0.36 16.98 7.07
CA GLN A 49 -0.53 17.36 8.17
C GLN A 49 0.13 17.19 9.55
N ALA A 50 0.95 16.16 9.68
CA ALA A 50 1.71 15.86 10.89
C ALA A 50 2.92 16.80 11.09
N GLY A 51 3.35 17.54 10.05
CA GLY A 51 4.64 18.24 10.05
C GLY A 51 5.84 17.27 10.02
N ALA A 52 5.65 16.07 9.48
CA ALA A 52 6.61 14.98 9.41
C ALA A 52 7.40 14.95 8.09
N LEU A 53 7.22 15.91 7.20
CA LEU A 53 8.03 16.03 5.98
C LEU A 53 9.35 16.71 6.32
N GLU A 54 10.45 16.04 6.01
CA GLU A 54 11.79 16.60 6.11
C GLU A 54 12.10 17.55 4.95
N GLU A 55 13.25 18.22 5.00
CA GLU A 55 13.72 19.04 3.91
C GLU A 55 13.90 18.22 2.63
N VAL A 56 13.66 18.89 1.48
CA VAL A 56 13.82 18.25 0.16
C VAL A 56 15.24 17.69 0.03
N ASP A 57 15.34 16.40 -0.27
CA ASP A 57 16.63 15.84 -0.66
C ASP A 57 17.07 16.45 -2.00
N ALA A 58 18.18 17.18 -1.97
CA ALA A 58 18.71 17.87 -3.15
C ALA A 58 19.11 16.91 -4.29
N THR A 59 19.27 15.62 -3.99
CA THR A 59 19.67 14.59 -4.98
C THR A 59 18.51 14.07 -5.81
N ASP A 60 17.31 14.01 -5.25
CA ASP A 60 16.17 13.39 -5.92
C ASP A 60 14.84 14.18 -5.84
N GLY A 61 14.85 15.31 -5.13
CA GLY A 61 13.67 16.15 -4.98
C GLY A 61 12.55 15.54 -4.12
N ALA A 62 12.80 14.43 -3.45
CA ALA A 62 11.83 13.82 -2.54
C ALA A 62 11.87 14.48 -1.17
N HIS A 63 10.74 14.47 -0.48
CA HIS A 63 10.67 14.79 0.94
C HIS A 63 10.70 13.48 1.73
N PRO A 64 11.76 13.19 2.47
CA PRO A 64 11.74 12.07 3.40
C PRO A 64 10.63 12.30 4.44
N VAL A 65 10.07 11.20 4.94
CA VAL A 65 9.04 11.23 5.98
C VAL A 65 9.66 10.79 7.30
N ASP A 66 9.58 11.67 8.31
CA ASP A 66 9.88 11.29 9.68
C ASP A 66 8.75 10.40 10.20
N MET A 67 9.01 9.10 10.23
CA MET A 67 8.01 8.11 10.65
C MET A 67 7.67 8.21 12.14
N GLU A 68 8.56 8.68 13.00
CA GLU A 68 8.29 8.85 14.43
C GLU A 68 7.26 9.96 14.65
N ILE A 69 7.45 11.12 14.01
CA ILE A 69 6.49 12.24 14.05
C ILE A 69 5.15 11.83 13.43
N LEU A 70 5.19 11.13 12.29
CA LEU A 70 3.96 10.68 11.63
C LEU A 70 3.18 9.70 12.52
N LEU A 71 3.84 8.72 13.13
CA LEU A 71 3.19 7.73 13.99
C LEU A 71 2.61 8.36 15.25
N GLN A 72 3.29 9.35 15.85
CA GLN A 72 2.74 10.11 16.97
C GLN A 72 1.46 10.87 16.57
N PHE A 73 1.48 11.57 15.44
CA PHE A 73 0.30 12.25 14.90
C PHE A 73 -0.86 11.29 14.67
N ILE A 74 -0.58 10.12 14.09
CA ILE A 74 -1.58 9.08 13.82
C ILE A 74 -2.15 8.52 15.12
N ASP A 75 -1.32 8.25 16.13
CA ASP A 75 -1.79 7.78 17.43
C ASP A 75 -2.78 8.77 18.07
N GLU A 76 -2.55 10.06 17.95
CA GLU A 76 -3.45 11.10 18.45
C GLU A 76 -4.76 11.22 17.64
N ASN A 77 -4.72 11.00 16.32
CA ASN A 77 -5.82 11.30 15.40
C ASN A 77 -6.63 10.06 14.98
N TRP A 78 -6.07 8.86 15.02
CA TRP A 78 -6.74 7.63 14.60
C TRP A 78 -7.35 6.82 15.77
N GLN A 79 -7.72 7.48 16.84
CA GLN A 79 -8.35 6.84 18.01
C GLN A 79 -9.71 6.18 17.70
N LYS A 80 -10.34 6.59 16.60
CA LYS A 80 -11.62 6.05 16.14
C LYS A 80 -11.45 5.34 14.80
N LYS A 81 -12.31 4.34 14.58
CA LYS A 81 -12.47 3.75 13.24
C LYS A 81 -12.80 4.84 12.21
N PRO A 82 -12.33 4.73 10.97
CA PRO A 82 -12.73 5.67 9.91
C PRO A 82 -14.24 5.56 9.63
N SER A 83 -14.83 6.62 9.08
CA SER A 83 -16.26 6.64 8.75
C SER A 83 -16.60 5.75 7.54
N GLU A 84 -15.61 5.42 6.73
CA GLU A 84 -15.69 4.57 5.55
C GLU A 84 -14.37 3.78 5.40
N VAL A 85 -14.32 2.82 4.47
CA VAL A 85 -13.06 2.13 4.17
C VAL A 85 -12.08 3.11 3.56
N GLU A 86 -10.93 3.25 4.21
CA GLU A 86 -9.87 4.19 3.82
C GLU A 86 -8.62 3.42 3.40
N ILE A 87 -8.14 3.70 2.20
CA ILE A 87 -6.91 3.14 1.67
C ILE A 87 -5.79 4.16 1.80
N ILE A 88 -4.71 3.78 2.45
CA ILE A 88 -3.52 4.62 2.61
C ILE A 88 -2.50 4.23 1.55
N ASP A 89 -2.37 5.06 0.52
CA ASP A 89 -1.41 4.86 -0.58
C ASP A 89 -0.04 5.44 -0.22
N GLY A 90 0.98 4.63 -0.27
CA GLY A 90 2.38 5.03 -0.08
C GLY A 90 3.31 3.87 0.21
N HIS A 91 4.58 3.99 -0.17
CA HIS A 91 5.54 2.89 -0.02
C HIS A 91 5.88 2.54 1.44
N LEU A 92 5.60 3.44 2.39
CA LEU A 92 5.76 3.22 3.82
C LEU A 92 4.44 2.96 4.56
N SER A 93 3.30 2.89 3.84
CA SER A 93 1.98 2.78 4.46
C SER A 93 1.78 1.50 5.27
N HIS A 94 2.53 0.44 4.99
CA HIS A 94 2.51 -0.82 5.75
C HIS A 94 3.07 -0.68 7.18
N ASN A 95 3.81 0.39 7.46
CA ASN A 95 4.35 0.70 8.80
C ASN A 95 3.35 1.47 9.69
N LEU A 96 2.18 1.84 9.13
CA LEU A 96 1.13 2.53 9.88
C LEU A 96 0.22 1.52 10.61
N PRO A 97 -0.49 1.93 11.68
CA PRO A 97 -1.42 1.07 12.42
C PRO A 97 -2.71 0.84 11.62
N VAL A 98 -2.60 0.07 10.55
CA VAL A 98 -3.69 -0.30 9.65
C VAL A 98 -4.28 -1.67 10.01
N ASN A 99 -5.43 -2.01 9.44
CA ASN A 99 -6.11 -3.29 9.70
C ASN A 99 -5.66 -4.41 8.77
N ALA A 100 -5.16 -4.06 7.58
CA ALA A 100 -4.67 -5.02 6.60
C ALA A 100 -3.71 -4.34 5.62
N VAL A 101 -2.88 -5.11 4.93
CA VAL A 101 -1.86 -4.60 4.00
C VAL A 101 -1.95 -5.30 2.66
N VAL A 102 -1.99 -4.51 1.60
CA VAL A 102 -1.76 -4.94 0.22
C VAL A 102 -0.38 -4.48 -0.21
N ILE A 103 0.47 -5.42 -0.61
CA ILE A 103 1.78 -5.12 -1.18
C ILE A 103 1.73 -5.35 -2.69
N LEU A 104 2.08 -4.33 -3.45
CA LEU A 104 2.32 -4.48 -4.89
C LEU A 104 3.79 -4.79 -5.12
N ARG A 105 4.02 -5.91 -5.78
CA ARG A 105 5.33 -6.38 -6.22
C ARG A 105 5.47 -6.19 -7.72
N CYS A 106 6.67 -6.06 -8.21
CA CYS A 106 6.92 -5.97 -9.64
C CYS A 106 8.34 -6.49 -9.95
N ASP A 107 8.50 -7.12 -11.10
CA ASP A 107 9.83 -7.55 -11.58
C ASP A 107 10.84 -6.40 -11.42
N PRO A 108 11.99 -6.65 -10.74
CA PRO A 108 13.01 -5.62 -10.48
C PRO A 108 13.53 -4.92 -11.74
N GLU A 109 13.60 -5.62 -12.88
CA GLU A 109 14.05 -5.00 -14.13
C GLU A 109 12.99 -4.05 -14.72
N ILE A 110 11.71 -4.36 -14.55
CA ILE A 110 10.62 -3.46 -14.93
C ILE A 110 10.63 -2.20 -14.03
N ILE A 111 10.88 -2.37 -12.74
CA ILE A 111 11.06 -1.23 -11.82
C ILE A 111 12.22 -0.36 -12.28
N ARG A 112 13.38 -0.96 -12.58
CA ARG A 112 14.56 -0.25 -13.09
C ARG A 112 14.23 0.59 -14.31
N GLN A 113 13.57 0.00 -15.30
CA GLN A 113 13.16 0.71 -16.51
C GLN A 113 12.24 1.90 -16.18
N ARG A 114 11.18 1.67 -15.40
CA ARG A 114 10.19 2.70 -15.06
C ARG A 114 10.79 3.87 -14.27
N LEU A 115 11.72 3.59 -13.34
CA LEU A 115 12.36 4.64 -12.55
C LEU A 115 13.37 5.45 -13.39
N ASN A 116 14.10 4.80 -14.30
CA ASN A 116 14.94 5.49 -15.28
C ASN A 116 14.12 6.41 -16.18
N GLU A 117 12.98 5.93 -16.71
CA GLU A 117 12.07 6.73 -17.55
C GLU A 117 11.49 7.95 -16.79
N ARG A 118 11.36 7.85 -15.46
CA ARG A 118 10.97 8.98 -14.59
C ARG A 118 12.11 9.93 -14.24
N GLY A 119 13.32 9.65 -14.70
CA GLY A 119 14.50 10.48 -14.45
C GLY A 119 15.06 10.38 -13.03
N TYR A 120 14.81 9.28 -12.32
CA TYR A 120 15.40 9.06 -11.00
C TYR A 120 16.93 8.95 -11.09
N PRO A 121 17.67 9.53 -10.13
CA PRO A 121 19.12 9.35 -10.03
C PRO A 121 19.48 7.86 -9.94
N GLN A 122 20.55 7.46 -10.62
CA GLN A 122 20.93 6.04 -10.68
C GLN A 122 21.08 5.37 -9.31
N PRO A 123 21.69 6.01 -8.29
CA PRO A 123 21.78 5.39 -6.96
C PRO A 123 20.42 5.09 -6.35
N LYS A 124 19.41 5.96 -6.59
CA LYS A 124 18.05 5.75 -6.12
C LYS A 124 17.33 4.65 -6.89
N VAL A 125 17.58 4.54 -8.20
CA VAL A 125 17.05 3.42 -9.00
C VAL A 125 17.56 2.10 -8.44
N GLU A 126 18.88 1.97 -8.24
CA GLU A 126 19.49 0.75 -7.72
C GLU A 126 18.99 0.40 -6.31
N ALA A 127 18.90 1.38 -5.41
CA ALA A 127 18.39 1.17 -4.07
C ALA A 127 16.94 0.64 -4.07
N ASN A 128 16.06 1.16 -4.94
CA ASN A 128 14.69 0.66 -5.05
C ASN A 128 14.63 -0.75 -5.67
N VAL A 129 15.47 -1.02 -6.66
CA VAL A 129 15.57 -2.35 -7.29
C VAL A 129 16.05 -3.39 -6.28
N GLU A 130 17.09 -3.07 -5.50
CA GLU A 130 17.61 -3.95 -4.45
C GLU A 130 16.56 -4.18 -3.35
N TRP A 131 15.85 -3.13 -2.93
CA TRP A 131 14.75 -3.23 -1.97
C TRP A 131 13.67 -4.20 -2.45
N GLU A 132 13.25 -4.09 -3.71
CA GLU A 132 12.25 -4.99 -4.28
C GLU A 132 12.77 -6.42 -4.37
N LEU A 133 14.03 -6.60 -4.83
CA LEU A 133 14.69 -7.91 -4.96
C LEU A 133 14.72 -8.66 -3.62
N LEU A 134 15.00 -7.95 -2.52
CA LEU A 134 15.11 -8.49 -1.18
C LEU A 134 13.74 -8.70 -0.49
N GLY A 135 12.63 -8.41 -1.14
CA GLY A 135 11.32 -8.57 -0.54
C GLY A 135 10.87 -7.42 0.35
N GLY A 136 11.62 -6.33 0.40
CA GLY A 136 11.31 -5.02 0.95
C GLY A 136 10.26 -4.99 2.06
N ALA A 137 9.09 -4.44 1.73
CA ALA A 137 7.98 -4.29 2.68
C ALA A 137 7.54 -5.60 3.35
N TRP A 138 7.68 -6.75 2.66
CA TRP A 138 7.36 -8.05 3.27
C TRP A 138 8.29 -8.38 4.46
N ASN A 139 9.57 -8.03 4.36
CA ASN A 139 10.54 -8.27 5.43
C ASN A 139 10.36 -7.34 6.64
N GLU A 140 9.61 -6.25 6.47
CA GLU A 140 9.25 -5.33 7.55
C GLU A 140 7.96 -5.71 8.28
N LYS A 141 7.37 -6.85 7.94
CA LYS A 141 6.14 -7.34 8.59
C LYS A 141 6.38 -7.67 10.06
N GLU A 142 5.90 -6.81 10.96
CA GLU A 142 6.09 -6.96 12.41
C GLU A 142 4.83 -7.43 13.16
N ASN A 143 3.66 -7.48 12.50
CA ASN A 143 2.39 -7.75 13.15
C ASN A 143 1.59 -8.87 12.48
N ASP A 144 0.59 -9.39 13.20
CA ASP A 144 -0.27 -10.49 12.75
C ASP A 144 -1.52 -10.03 11.96
N ILE A 145 -1.50 -8.80 11.41
CA ILE A 145 -2.59 -8.34 10.55
C ILE A 145 -2.55 -9.06 9.19
N PRO A 146 -3.68 -9.15 8.48
CA PRO A 146 -3.73 -9.76 7.15
C PRO A 146 -2.86 -9.02 6.13
N TRP A 147 -2.07 -9.76 5.36
CA TRP A 147 -1.22 -9.27 4.29
C TRP A 147 -1.44 -10.07 3.02
N VAL A 148 -1.44 -9.40 1.87
CA VAL A 148 -1.50 -10.02 0.55
C VAL A 148 -0.52 -9.35 -0.41
N GLU A 149 0.06 -10.12 -1.33
CA GLU A 149 0.96 -9.61 -2.38
C GLU A 149 0.34 -9.82 -3.76
N PHE A 150 0.59 -8.86 -4.66
CA PHE A 150 0.21 -8.98 -6.08
C PHE A 150 1.36 -8.60 -6.99
N ASP A 151 1.70 -9.49 -7.92
CA ASP A 151 2.72 -9.26 -8.94
C ASP A 151 2.13 -8.46 -10.11
N THR A 152 2.44 -7.17 -10.15
CA THR A 152 1.98 -6.24 -11.19
C THR A 152 2.70 -6.40 -12.52
N SER A 153 3.75 -7.21 -12.58
CA SER A 153 4.44 -7.56 -13.83
C SER A 153 3.73 -8.67 -14.59
N LYS A 154 2.95 -9.51 -13.91
CA LYS A 154 2.24 -10.65 -14.49
C LYS A 154 0.73 -10.43 -14.59
N VAL A 155 0.16 -9.61 -13.72
CA VAL A 155 -1.28 -9.45 -13.60
C VAL A 155 -1.68 -8.01 -13.90
N GLY A 156 -2.69 -7.83 -14.74
CA GLY A 156 -3.18 -6.50 -15.09
C GLY A 156 -3.88 -5.79 -13.94
N PRO A 157 -3.90 -4.44 -13.93
CA PRO A 157 -4.38 -3.66 -12.80
C PRO A 157 -5.86 -3.90 -12.47
N GLU A 158 -6.72 -4.09 -13.46
CA GLU A 158 -8.15 -4.38 -13.22
C GLU A 158 -8.37 -5.72 -12.50
N VAL A 159 -7.56 -6.73 -12.81
CA VAL A 159 -7.61 -8.03 -12.14
C VAL A 159 -7.10 -7.91 -10.71
N ILE A 160 -6.03 -7.16 -10.49
CA ILE A 160 -5.51 -6.90 -9.14
C ILE A 160 -6.57 -6.21 -8.29
N VAL A 161 -7.22 -5.17 -8.81
CA VAL A 161 -8.30 -4.46 -8.10
C VAL A 161 -9.45 -5.42 -7.78
N ALA A 162 -9.87 -6.26 -8.72
CA ALA A 162 -10.92 -7.25 -8.47
C ALA A 162 -10.53 -8.22 -7.36
N ASN A 163 -9.27 -8.68 -7.34
CA ASN A 163 -8.76 -9.58 -6.30
C ASN A 163 -8.68 -8.89 -4.95
N ILE A 164 -8.26 -7.61 -4.88
CA ILE A 164 -8.26 -6.82 -3.65
C ILE A 164 -9.68 -6.72 -3.10
N LEU A 165 -10.65 -6.36 -3.93
CA LEU A 165 -12.06 -6.22 -3.51
C LEU A 165 -12.65 -7.56 -3.05
N SER A 166 -12.32 -8.67 -3.72
CA SER A 166 -12.71 -10.00 -3.28
C SER A 166 -12.10 -10.36 -1.93
N TRP A 167 -10.80 -10.12 -1.75
CA TRP A 167 -10.10 -10.37 -0.49
C TRP A 167 -10.70 -9.56 0.68
N ILE A 168 -11.07 -8.32 0.44
CA ILE A 168 -11.79 -7.48 1.39
C ILE A 168 -13.16 -8.10 1.73
N SER A 169 -13.94 -8.49 0.72
CA SER A 169 -15.28 -9.06 0.92
C SER A 169 -15.26 -10.43 1.63
N ASP A 170 -14.16 -11.17 1.50
CA ASP A 170 -13.93 -12.44 2.17
C ASP A 170 -13.37 -12.29 3.61
N GLY A 171 -13.35 -11.05 4.14
CA GLY A 171 -12.84 -10.75 5.48
C GLY A 171 -11.34 -10.91 5.60
N PHE A 172 -10.59 -10.50 4.58
CA PHE A 172 -9.12 -10.58 4.50
C PHE A 172 -8.58 -12.02 4.58
N LYS A 173 -9.24 -12.94 3.90
CA LYS A 173 -8.80 -14.35 3.83
C LYS A 173 -8.33 -14.72 2.43
N PRO A 174 -7.20 -15.44 2.32
CA PRO A 174 -6.29 -15.85 3.40
C PRO A 174 -5.62 -14.66 4.09
N THR A 175 -5.21 -14.82 5.35
CA THR A 175 -4.53 -13.77 6.13
C THR A 175 -3.06 -13.60 5.77
N SER A 176 -2.52 -14.52 4.98
CA SER A 176 -1.19 -14.47 4.38
C SER A 176 -1.25 -15.07 2.99
N PRO A 177 -0.43 -14.63 2.02
CA PRO A 177 -0.37 -15.26 0.71
C PRO A 177 0.05 -16.73 0.85
N GLU A 178 -0.48 -17.58 -0.02
CA GLU A 178 -0.09 -19.00 -0.09
C GLU A 178 1.35 -19.14 -0.59
N ASP A 179 1.72 -18.32 -1.56
CA ASP A 179 3.07 -18.24 -2.13
C ASP A 179 3.60 -16.81 -1.98
N VAL A 180 4.78 -16.66 -1.40
CA VAL A 180 5.50 -15.39 -1.31
C VAL A 180 6.22 -15.14 -2.63
N ILE A 181 6.15 -13.91 -3.12
CA ILE A 181 6.86 -13.53 -4.35
C ILE A 181 8.35 -13.40 -4.04
N ASP A 182 9.13 -14.32 -4.59
CA ASP A 182 10.58 -14.35 -4.50
C ASP A 182 11.22 -14.11 -5.88
N TRP A 183 12.08 -13.08 -5.96
CA TRP A 183 12.78 -12.72 -7.19
C TRP A 183 14.18 -13.35 -7.30
N VAL A 184 14.65 -13.98 -6.23
CA VAL A 184 16.02 -14.54 -6.18
C VAL A 184 16.03 -16.03 -6.51
N GLY A 185 14.90 -16.74 -6.28
CA GLY A 185 14.72 -18.16 -6.66
C GLY A 185 15.26 -19.13 -5.62
#